data_dae0d39f60fbb5ffc01202435ad13784
#
_entry.id   dae0d39f60fbb5ffc01202435ad13784
#
_cell.length_a   1.000
_cell.length_b   1.000
_cell.length_c   1.000
_cell.angle_alpha   90.00
_cell.angle_beta   90.00
_cell.angle_gamma   90.00
#
_symmetry.space_group_name_H-M   'P 1'
#
loop_
_entity.id
_entity.type
_entity.pdbx_description
1 polymer ?
#
loop_
_entity_poly.entity_id
_entity_poly.type
_entity_poly.pdbx_seq_one_letter_code
_entity_poly.pdbx_strand_id
1 'polypeptide(L)'
;MKMTTALATLAAATLTAGIVSAGTMADVQARGKLNCGVTTGQPGFSAPDASGTWQGLDISYCRAVAAAVLKDPKAVNFVPTTAQTRFSALASGEIDILSRTTTWTFSRDVDLKFTFAGVSFYDGQTFMVPRSLGISSAKDLNGATVCITSGTTTELNLAEYFKKNNLTYEPVPVENGAENQQKYLAGACDVMTSDGSDLASIRSSFANPDDHIILADIMSKEPLGPLVRQGDDQWADMTRWTLNALISAEELGITAENVKQLAVDSDNPEIKRLLGKEGDFGKQLGLDAAWAERAIAAGGNYGELFAKNLGEHTSIKLSRGQNALWEQGGLMYALPFR
;
A
#
# COMPACT_ATOMS: atom_id res chain seq x y z
N MET A 1 -38.24 -2.02 -76.26
CA MET A 1 -37.32 -2.86 -75.51
C MET A 1 -36.57 -1.96 -74.53
N LYS A 2 -36.99 -1.92 -73.26
CA LYS A 2 -36.31 -1.12 -72.17
C LYS A 2 -35.59 -2.12 -71.27
N MET A 3 -34.24 -2.04 -71.26
CA MET A 3 -33.39 -2.80 -70.34
C MET A 3 -33.31 -2.03 -69.04
N THR A 4 -33.77 -2.62 -67.95
CA THR A 4 -33.60 -2.16 -66.57
C THR A 4 -32.39 -2.82 -65.96
N THR A 5 -31.36 -2.06 -65.71
CA THR A 5 -30.14 -2.47 -64.98
C THR A 5 -30.38 -2.37 -63.46
N ALA A 6 -30.37 -3.50 -62.78
CA ALA A 6 -30.43 -3.54 -61.29
C ALA A 6 -29.02 -3.41 -60.75
N LEU A 7 -28.76 -2.34 -59.98
CA LEU A 7 -27.55 -2.20 -59.15
C LEU A 7 -27.76 -2.93 -57.85
N ALA A 8 -26.92 -3.96 -57.60
CA ALA A 8 -26.82 -4.65 -56.33
C ALA A 8 -25.78 -3.91 -55.45
N THR A 9 -26.25 -3.23 -54.43
CA THR A 9 -25.40 -2.62 -53.38
C THR A 9 -24.96 -3.67 -52.35
N LEU A 10 -23.68 -4.02 -52.39
CA LEU A 10 -23.04 -4.87 -51.41
C LEU A 10 -22.75 -4.05 -50.16
N ALA A 11 -23.51 -4.26 -49.06
CA ALA A 11 -23.23 -3.69 -47.75
C ALA A 11 -22.11 -4.46 -47.06
N ALA A 12 -20.91 -3.88 -47.01
CA ALA A 12 -19.79 -4.41 -46.22
C ALA A 12 -20.06 -4.15 -44.73
N ALA A 13 -20.43 -5.16 -43.98
CA ALA A 13 -20.48 -5.11 -42.51
C ALA A 13 -19.05 -5.12 -41.96
N THR A 14 -18.55 -3.99 -41.54
CA THR A 14 -17.30 -3.90 -40.77
C THR A 14 -17.56 -4.42 -39.36
N LEU A 15 -17.14 -5.63 -39.09
CA LEU A 15 -17.00 -6.17 -37.74
C LEU A 15 -15.90 -5.37 -37.04
N THR A 16 -16.26 -4.39 -36.22
CA THR A 16 -15.37 -3.83 -35.23
C THR A 16 -15.12 -4.92 -34.16
N ALA A 17 -14.04 -5.69 -34.32
CA ALA A 17 -13.53 -6.51 -33.23
C ALA A 17 -13.17 -5.53 -32.10
N GLY A 18 -14.00 -5.47 -31.06
CA GLY A 18 -13.67 -4.79 -29.82
C GLY A 18 -12.34 -5.39 -29.34
N ILE A 19 -11.31 -4.56 -29.17
CA ILE A 19 -10.09 -4.96 -28.50
C ILE A 19 -10.51 -5.31 -27.07
N VAL A 20 -10.67 -6.59 -26.77
CA VAL A 20 -10.74 -7.09 -25.41
C VAL A 20 -9.37 -6.75 -24.83
N SER A 21 -9.29 -5.73 -23.99
CA SER A 21 -8.08 -5.44 -23.23
C SER A 21 -7.75 -6.71 -22.43
N ALA A 22 -6.65 -7.33 -22.75
CA ALA A 22 -6.09 -8.39 -21.92
C ALA A 22 -5.83 -7.76 -20.55
N GLY A 23 -6.51 -8.20 -19.47
CA GLY A 23 -6.45 -7.56 -18.15
C GLY A 23 -5.02 -7.33 -17.64
N THR A 24 -4.85 -6.53 -16.61
CA THR A 24 -3.54 -6.12 -16.05
C THR A 24 -2.61 -7.31 -15.79
N MET A 25 -3.15 -8.46 -15.37
CA MET A 25 -2.37 -9.71 -15.19
C MET A 25 -1.63 -10.12 -16.47
N ALA A 26 -2.32 -10.14 -17.59
CA ALA A 26 -1.72 -10.53 -18.88
C ALA A 26 -0.68 -9.52 -19.35
N ASP A 27 -0.93 -8.22 -19.14
CA ASP A 27 0.01 -7.16 -19.50
C ASP A 27 1.30 -7.24 -18.66
N VAL A 28 1.17 -7.51 -17.35
CA VAL A 28 2.31 -7.72 -16.44
C VAL A 28 3.12 -8.96 -16.85
N GLN A 29 2.45 -10.06 -17.16
CA GLN A 29 3.10 -11.29 -17.61
C GLN A 29 3.80 -11.12 -18.97
N ALA A 30 3.16 -10.46 -19.94
CA ALA A 30 3.74 -10.17 -21.25
C ALA A 30 4.96 -9.25 -21.17
N ARG A 31 4.91 -8.24 -20.29
CA ARG A 31 6.01 -7.32 -20.04
C ARG A 31 7.14 -7.95 -19.22
N GLY A 32 6.84 -9.00 -18.45
CA GLY A 32 7.78 -9.65 -17.54
C GLY A 32 8.19 -8.78 -16.34
N LYS A 33 7.47 -7.71 -16.03
CA LYS A 33 7.72 -6.80 -14.91
C LYS A 33 6.42 -6.22 -14.35
N LEU A 34 6.36 -6.08 -13.02
CA LEU A 34 5.33 -5.36 -12.29
C LEU A 34 5.73 -3.88 -12.14
N ASN A 35 4.91 -2.94 -12.57
CA ASN A 35 5.07 -1.53 -12.25
C ASN A 35 4.33 -1.22 -10.94
N CYS A 36 5.08 -1.00 -9.87
CA CYS A 36 4.56 -0.71 -8.54
C CYS A 36 4.76 0.76 -8.20
N GLY A 37 3.67 1.51 -8.03
CA GLY A 37 3.68 2.89 -7.54
C GLY A 37 4.01 2.92 -6.05
N VAL A 38 5.01 3.71 -5.66
CA VAL A 38 5.54 3.82 -4.30
C VAL A 38 5.70 5.28 -3.87
N THR A 39 6.06 5.54 -2.61
CA THR A 39 6.37 6.92 -2.17
C THR A 39 7.67 7.41 -2.80
N THR A 40 7.92 8.70 -2.70
CA THR A 40 9.19 9.32 -3.13
C THR A 40 10.34 9.05 -2.15
N GLY A 41 10.06 8.41 -1.00
CA GLY A 41 11.02 8.02 0.03
C GLY A 41 10.38 8.10 1.42
N GLN A 42 9.99 6.94 1.98
CA GLN A 42 9.43 6.80 3.33
C GLN A 42 10.09 5.58 3.98
N PRO A 43 11.08 5.77 4.87
CA PRO A 43 11.76 4.66 5.54
C PRO A 43 10.78 3.70 6.20
N GLY A 44 11.04 2.39 6.07
CA GLY A 44 10.18 1.33 6.58
C GLY A 44 8.98 0.96 5.71
N PHE A 45 8.50 1.86 4.84
CA PHE A 45 7.41 1.57 3.89
C PHE A 45 7.93 1.47 2.46
N SER A 46 8.48 2.52 1.90
CA SER A 46 9.11 2.52 0.59
C SER A 46 10.19 3.60 0.49
N ALA A 47 11.44 3.20 0.62
CA ALA A 47 12.59 4.08 0.47
C ALA A 47 13.78 3.30 -0.11
N PRO A 48 14.65 3.93 -0.93
CA PRO A 48 15.92 3.33 -1.29
C PRO A 48 16.87 3.35 -0.10
N ASP A 49 17.64 2.27 0.08
CA ASP A 49 18.77 2.25 0.99
C ASP A 49 20.00 2.98 0.40
N ALA A 50 21.11 2.98 1.13
CA ALA A 50 22.35 3.64 0.69
C ALA A 50 22.93 3.09 -0.64
N SER A 51 22.53 1.88 -1.05
CA SER A 51 22.92 1.26 -2.34
C SER A 51 21.94 1.62 -3.47
N GLY A 52 20.85 2.35 -3.17
CA GLY A 52 19.76 2.60 -4.11
C GLY A 52 18.74 1.46 -4.22
N THR A 53 18.87 0.41 -3.39
CA THR A 53 17.93 -0.71 -3.39
C THR A 53 16.68 -0.35 -2.58
N TRP A 54 15.50 -0.46 -3.21
CA TRP A 54 14.24 -0.18 -2.56
C TRP A 54 13.94 -1.18 -1.43
N GLN A 55 13.54 -0.67 -0.26
CA GLN A 55 13.21 -1.44 0.95
C GLN A 55 11.91 -0.92 1.56
N GLY A 56 11.26 -1.75 2.39
CA GLY A 56 10.08 -1.38 3.16
C GLY A 56 8.92 -2.36 3.01
N LEU A 57 7.86 -2.14 3.79
CA LEU A 57 6.67 -2.99 3.84
C LEU A 57 5.94 -2.98 2.48
N ASP A 58 5.70 -1.81 1.89
CA ASP A 58 5.05 -1.65 0.58
C ASP A 58 5.88 -2.28 -0.54
N ILE A 59 7.21 -2.13 -0.48
CA ILE A 59 8.15 -2.74 -1.42
C ILE A 59 8.10 -4.26 -1.31
N SER A 60 8.06 -4.80 -0.09
CA SER A 60 7.99 -6.23 0.17
C SER A 60 6.70 -6.84 -0.35
N TYR A 61 5.58 -6.13 -0.20
CA TYR A 61 4.31 -6.55 -0.78
C TYR A 61 4.35 -6.60 -2.32
N CYS A 62 4.88 -5.58 -3.00
CA CYS A 62 5.04 -5.62 -4.46
C CYS A 62 5.97 -6.75 -4.93
N ARG A 63 7.01 -7.07 -4.17
CA ARG A 63 7.86 -8.23 -4.44
C ARG A 63 7.11 -9.56 -4.28
N ALA A 64 6.22 -9.68 -3.28
CA ALA A 64 5.38 -10.84 -3.10
C ALA A 64 4.40 -11.03 -4.26
N VAL A 65 3.78 -9.93 -4.74
CA VAL A 65 2.93 -9.94 -5.95
C VAL A 65 3.73 -10.37 -7.19
N ALA A 66 4.92 -9.82 -7.40
CA ALA A 66 5.77 -10.21 -8.53
C ALA A 66 6.22 -11.69 -8.45
N ALA A 67 6.54 -12.17 -7.25
CA ALA A 67 6.87 -13.58 -7.03
C ALA A 67 5.68 -14.52 -7.33
N ALA A 68 4.45 -14.10 -6.97
CA ALA A 68 3.24 -14.84 -7.29
C ALA A 68 2.99 -14.92 -8.79
N VAL A 69 3.05 -13.77 -9.50
CA VAL A 69 2.63 -13.63 -10.90
C VAL A 69 3.74 -13.96 -11.89
N LEU A 70 4.96 -13.51 -11.63
CA LEU A 70 6.12 -13.59 -12.53
C LEU A 70 7.16 -14.63 -12.09
N LYS A 71 6.97 -15.26 -10.91
CA LYS A 71 7.90 -16.23 -10.33
C LYS A 71 9.28 -15.63 -9.97
N ASP A 72 9.38 -14.31 -9.98
CA ASP A 72 10.59 -13.58 -9.65
C ASP A 72 10.26 -12.34 -8.80
N PRO A 73 10.65 -12.30 -7.50
CA PRO A 73 10.42 -11.15 -6.63
C PRO A 73 11.22 -9.90 -7.04
N LYS A 74 12.19 -10.03 -7.93
CA LYS A 74 13.01 -8.92 -8.46
C LYS A 74 12.42 -8.32 -9.73
N ALA A 75 11.41 -8.94 -10.33
CA ALA A 75 10.76 -8.47 -11.55
C ALA A 75 9.78 -7.31 -11.25
N VAL A 76 10.22 -6.30 -10.51
CA VAL A 76 9.45 -5.10 -10.14
C VAL A 76 10.18 -3.86 -10.62
N ASN A 77 9.43 -2.94 -11.22
CA ASN A 77 9.83 -1.57 -11.46
C ASN A 77 9.11 -0.68 -10.43
N PHE A 78 9.85 -0.09 -9.50
CA PHE A 78 9.31 0.82 -8.51
C PHE A 78 9.22 2.22 -9.10
N VAL A 79 8.00 2.79 -9.15
CA VAL A 79 7.70 4.10 -9.74
C VAL A 79 7.34 5.07 -8.61
N PRO A 80 8.25 5.99 -8.23
CA PRO A 80 7.97 6.98 -7.21
C PRO A 80 6.84 7.93 -7.64
N THR A 81 5.87 8.15 -6.74
CA THR A 81 4.74 9.06 -6.97
C THR A 81 4.55 10.00 -5.77
N THR A 82 4.10 11.22 -6.03
CA THR A 82 3.67 12.16 -4.99
C THR A 82 2.22 11.88 -4.57
N ALA A 83 1.73 12.57 -3.55
CA ALA A 83 0.32 12.50 -3.15
C ALA A 83 -0.64 12.95 -4.27
N GLN A 84 -0.20 13.91 -5.09
CA GLN A 84 -1.00 14.47 -6.20
C GLN A 84 -0.97 13.57 -7.45
N THR A 85 0.16 12.91 -7.75
CA THR A 85 0.35 12.16 -9.02
C THR A 85 -0.05 10.68 -8.93
N ARG A 86 -0.09 10.08 -7.74
CA ARG A 86 -0.30 8.63 -7.54
C ARG A 86 -1.57 8.08 -8.21
N PHE A 87 -2.67 8.82 -8.12
CA PHE A 87 -3.96 8.35 -8.65
C PHE A 87 -4.03 8.49 -10.18
N SER A 88 -3.45 9.54 -10.76
CA SER A 88 -3.35 9.67 -12.22
C SER A 88 -2.43 8.61 -12.82
N ALA A 89 -1.30 8.30 -12.16
CA ALA A 89 -0.40 7.23 -12.58
C ALA A 89 -1.09 5.85 -12.58
N LEU A 90 -1.91 5.56 -11.55
CA LEU A 90 -2.68 4.31 -11.51
C LEU A 90 -3.80 4.30 -12.57
N ALA A 91 -4.56 5.39 -12.71
CA ALA A 91 -5.66 5.47 -13.66
C ALA A 91 -5.19 5.36 -15.12
N SER A 92 -4.04 5.94 -15.46
CA SER A 92 -3.45 5.88 -16.81
C SER A 92 -2.83 4.53 -17.18
N GLY A 93 -2.58 3.65 -16.19
CA GLY A 93 -1.86 2.39 -16.41
C GLY A 93 -0.34 2.54 -16.44
N GLU A 94 0.21 3.67 -16.05
CA GLU A 94 1.66 3.84 -15.83
C GLU A 94 2.16 2.87 -14.74
N ILE A 95 1.33 2.66 -13.72
CA ILE A 95 1.53 1.65 -12.69
C ILE A 95 0.39 0.63 -12.69
N ASP A 96 0.71 -0.61 -12.33
CA ASP A 96 -0.23 -1.73 -12.27
C ASP A 96 -0.92 -1.83 -10.90
N ILE A 97 -0.20 -1.43 -9.87
CA ILE A 97 -0.61 -1.41 -8.47
C ILE A 97 0.01 -0.19 -7.78
N LEU A 98 -0.74 0.44 -6.89
CA LEU A 98 -0.25 1.48 -5.99
C LEU A 98 -0.12 0.90 -4.58
N SER A 99 1.11 0.70 -4.09
CA SER A 99 1.45 0.31 -2.71
C SER A 99 2.27 1.44 -2.09
N ARG A 100 1.55 2.35 -1.40
CA ARG A 100 2.10 3.66 -1.04
C ARG A 100 1.34 4.27 0.14
N THR A 101 1.24 3.57 1.25
CA THR A 101 0.58 4.12 2.46
C THR A 101 -0.69 4.92 2.11
N THR A 102 -1.59 4.32 1.32
CA THR A 102 -2.78 5.01 0.82
C THR A 102 -4.01 4.61 1.62
N THR A 103 -4.63 5.56 2.29
CA THR A 103 -5.83 5.36 3.09
C THR A 103 -7.00 4.93 2.23
N TRP A 104 -7.67 3.87 2.59
CA TRP A 104 -8.92 3.44 1.98
C TRP A 104 -10.05 4.37 2.44
N THR A 105 -10.54 5.20 1.54
CA THR A 105 -11.67 6.11 1.78
C THR A 105 -12.79 5.86 0.78
N PHE A 106 -14.02 6.27 1.13
CA PHE A 106 -15.17 6.18 0.24
C PHE A 106 -14.90 6.86 -1.12
N SER A 107 -14.34 8.08 -1.12
CA SER A 107 -14.09 8.80 -2.36
C SER A 107 -13.04 8.11 -3.24
N ARG A 108 -11.97 7.57 -2.67
CA ARG A 108 -10.94 6.85 -3.43
C ARG A 108 -11.47 5.55 -4.05
N ASP A 109 -12.35 4.85 -3.33
CA ASP A 109 -12.99 3.63 -3.78
C ASP A 109 -14.09 3.93 -4.81
N VAL A 110 -15.11 4.71 -4.42
CA VAL A 110 -16.34 4.88 -5.18
C VAL A 110 -16.24 5.98 -6.24
N ASP A 111 -15.67 7.15 -5.91
CA ASP A 111 -15.63 8.30 -6.84
C ASP A 111 -14.46 8.18 -7.81
N LEU A 112 -13.25 7.84 -7.31
CA LEU A 112 -12.04 7.71 -8.13
C LEU A 112 -11.91 6.34 -8.81
N LYS A 113 -12.81 5.39 -8.51
CA LYS A 113 -12.87 4.07 -9.17
C LYS A 113 -11.60 3.25 -8.98
N PHE A 114 -11.15 3.12 -7.72
CA PHE A 114 -10.06 2.20 -7.37
C PHE A 114 -10.58 1.09 -6.47
N THR A 115 -10.00 -0.11 -6.62
CA THR A 115 -10.29 -1.25 -5.77
C THR A 115 -9.12 -1.51 -4.83
N PHE A 116 -9.37 -1.45 -3.52
CA PHE A 116 -8.37 -1.78 -2.51
C PHE A 116 -8.23 -3.30 -2.35
N ALA A 117 -7.00 -3.78 -2.29
CA ALA A 117 -6.70 -5.20 -2.07
C ALA A 117 -6.98 -5.66 -0.63
N GLY A 118 -7.04 -4.72 0.30
CA GLY A 118 -7.25 -4.93 1.72
C GLY A 118 -6.50 -3.87 2.52
N VAL A 119 -6.54 -3.97 3.85
CA VAL A 119 -5.76 -3.11 4.73
C VAL A 119 -4.43 -3.80 5.03
N SER A 120 -3.33 -3.17 4.60
CA SER A 120 -1.97 -3.65 4.89
C SER A 120 -1.36 -3.01 6.13
N PHE A 121 -1.93 -1.88 6.60
CA PHE A 121 -1.48 -1.21 7.82
C PHE A 121 -2.61 -0.34 8.39
N TYR A 122 -2.94 -0.53 9.66
CA TYR A 122 -3.87 0.31 10.41
C TYR A 122 -3.10 1.44 11.08
N ASP A 123 -3.46 2.68 10.77
CA ASP A 123 -2.82 3.89 11.27
C ASP A 123 -3.84 4.94 11.72
N GLY A 124 -3.34 6.06 12.16
CA GLY A 124 -4.10 7.26 12.51
C GLY A 124 -3.23 8.49 12.44
N GLN A 125 -3.82 9.60 12.02
CA GLN A 125 -3.14 10.88 11.94
C GLN A 125 -2.88 11.45 13.34
N THR A 126 -1.68 12.03 13.52
CA THR A 126 -1.29 12.77 14.72
C THR A 126 -0.33 13.92 14.39
N PHE A 127 0.30 14.49 15.39
CA PHE A 127 1.25 15.60 15.26
C PHE A 127 2.63 15.21 15.77
N MET A 128 3.66 15.76 15.16
CA MET A 128 5.02 15.80 15.69
C MET A 128 5.40 17.25 16.02
N VAL A 129 5.94 17.45 17.21
CA VAL A 129 6.31 18.75 17.75
C VAL A 129 7.74 18.73 18.32
N PRO A 130 8.48 19.85 18.26
CA PRO A 130 9.72 19.97 19.02
C PRO A 130 9.44 19.85 20.52
N ARG A 131 10.24 19.07 21.23
CA ARG A 131 10.15 18.91 22.70
C ARG A 131 10.26 20.24 23.43
N SER A 132 11.03 21.18 22.88
CA SER A 132 11.22 22.51 23.42
C SER A 132 9.97 23.37 23.54
N LEU A 133 8.92 23.04 22.74
CA LEU A 133 7.63 23.75 22.84
C LEU A 133 6.80 23.36 24.07
N GLY A 134 7.14 22.26 24.76
CA GLY A 134 6.41 21.82 25.96
C GLY A 134 4.96 21.37 25.69
N ILE A 135 4.58 21.15 24.45
CA ILE A 135 3.24 20.72 24.02
C ILE A 135 3.06 19.24 24.32
N SER A 136 1.94 18.86 24.91
CA SER A 136 1.63 17.47 25.25
C SER A 136 0.31 16.95 24.63
N SER A 137 -0.53 17.84 24.10
CA SER A 137 -1.81 17.50 23.48
C SER A 137 -2.03 18.32 22.22
N ALA A 138 -2.72 17.73 21.25
CA ALA A 138 -3.16 18.42 20.04
C ALA A 138 -4.10 19.63 20.32
N LYS A 139 -4.71 19.68 21.51
CA LYS A 139 -5.52 20.84 21.95
C LYS A 139 -4.69 22.07 22.27
N ASP A 140 -3.40 21.90 22.54
CA ASP A 140 -2.48 22.99 22.85
C ASP A 140 -1.96 23.70 21.57
N LEU A 141 -2.38 23.23 20.39
CA LEU A 141 -1.90 23.72 19.08
C LEU A 141 -2.71 24.89 18.51
N ASN A 142 -3.48 25.61 19.33
CA ASN A 142 -4.26 26.74 18.84
C ASN A 142 -3.35 27.87 18.31
N GLY A 143 -3.57 28.25 17.05
CA GLY A 143 -2.77 29.29 16.36
C GLY A 143 -1.44 28.80 15.80
N ALA A 144 -1.11 27.51 15.91
CA ALA A 144 0.15 26.97 15.42
C ALA A 144 0.24 27.01 13.88
N THR A 145 1.45 27.19 13.37
CA THR A 145 1.78 26.94 11.97
C THR A 145 2.00 25.45 11.75
N VAL A 146 1.30 24.84 10.77
CA VAL A 146 1.28 23.38 10.56
C VAL A 146 1.78 23.04 9.18
N CYS A 147 2.89 22.32 9.08
CA CYS A 147 3.35 21.72 7.84
C CYS A 147 2.44 20.54 7.46
N ILE A 148 1.88 20.59 6.25
CA ILE A 148 0.89 19.62 5.77
C ILE A 148 1.11 19.26 4.29
N THR A 149 1.13 17.98 3.97
CA THR A 149 1.26 17.53 2.58
C THR A 149 -0.08 17.64 1.85
N SER A 150 -0.11 18.43 0.77
CA SER A 150 -1.31 18.64 -0.05
C SER A 150 -1.76 17.39 -0.78
N GLY A 151 -3.08 17.23 -0.99
CA GLY A 151 -3.68 16.09 -1.70
C GLY A 151 -3.75 14.81 -0.85
N THR A 152 -3.71 14.95 0.48
CA THR A 152 -3.79 13.84 1.43
C THR A 152 -5.09 13.88 2.23
N THR A 153 -5.43 12.75 2.89
CA THR A 153 -6.48 12.70 3.93
C THR A 153 -6.10 13.58 5.12
N THR A 154 -4.80 13.67 5.41
CA THR A 154 -4.27 14.46 6.53
C THR A 154 -4.60 15.94 6.41
N GLU A 155 -4.61 16.51 5.20
CA GLU A 155 -5.03 17.89 4.96
C GLU A 155 -6.50 18.12 5.32
N LEU A 156 -7.38 17.20 4.93
CA LEU A 156 -8.83 17.27 5.24
C LEU A 156 -9.10 17.07 6.74
N ASN A 157 -8.50 16.05 7.32
CA ASN A 157 -8.67 15.72 8.74
C ASN A 157 -8.15 16.84 9.65
N LEU A 158 -7.05 17.51 9.28
CA LEU A 158 -6.52 18.66 10.00
C LEU A 158 -7.56 19.76 10.10
N ALA A 159 -8.16 20.16 8.98
CA ALA A 159 -9.18 21.21 8.93
C ALA A 159 -10.41 20.84 9.77
N GLU A 160 -10.87 19.58 9.69
CA GLU A 160 -12.00 19.07 10.46
C GLU A 160 -11.71 19.04 11.96
N TYR A 161 -10.52 18.57 12.36
CA TYR A 161 -10.12 18.48 13.77
C TYR A 161 -10.07 19.85 14.44
N PHE A 162 -9.41 20.84 13.80
CA PHE A 162 -9.31 22.19 14.34
C PHE A 162 -10.66 22.86 14.42
N LYS A 163 -11.49 22.75 13.37
CA LYS A 163 -12.88 23.27 13.38
C LYS A 163 -13.71 22.65 14.50
N LYS A 164 -13.67 21.32 14.66
CA LYS A 164 -14.43 20.59 15.68
C LYS A 164 -14.06 21.00 17.11
N ASN A 165 -12.79 21.33 17.33
CA ASN A 165 -12.26 21.72 18.66
C ASN A 165 -12.25 23.23 18.87
N ASN A 166 -12.80 24.04 17.94
CA ASN A 166 -12.76 25.52 17.97
C ASN A 166 -11.33 26.08 18.06
N LEU A 167 -10.40 25.43 17.39
CA LEU A 167 -9.01 25.84 17.27
C LEU A 167 -8.75 26.49 15.91
N THR A 168 -7.71 27.32 15.83
CA THR A 168 -7.21 27.92 14.59
C THR A 168 -5.80 27.42 14.30
N TYR A 169 -5.39 27.42 13.05
CA TYR A 169 -4.03 27.11 12.61
C TYR A 169 -3.70 27.85 11.32
N GLU A 170 -2.41 27.95 11.01
CA GLU A 170 -1.92 28.46 9.74
C GLU A 170 -1.28 27.32 8.95
N PRO A 171 -1.87 26.90 7.79
CA PRO A 171 -1.31 25.84 7.00
C PRO A 171 -0.03 26.26 6.27
N VAL A 172 0.99 25.42 6.33
CA VAL A 172 2.20 25.51 5.50
C VAL A 172 2.20 24.32 4.55
N PRO A 173 1.58 24.47 3.35
CA PRO A 173 1.46 23.37 2.41
C PRO A 173 2.81 22.98 1.82
N VAL A 174 3.00 21.65 1.65
CA VAL A 174 4.17 21.04 1.02
C VAL A 174 3.74 20.01 -0.01
N GLU A 175 4.65 19.67 -0.94
CA GLU A 175 4.36 18.72 -2.00
C GLU A 175 4.60 17.25 -1.58
N ASN A 176 5.61 17.01 -0.76
CA ASN A 176 6.03 15.66 -0.37
C ASN A 176 6.65 15.63 1.03
N GLY A 177 6.92 14.40 1.53
CA GLY A 177 7.48 14.19 2.86
C GLY A 177 8.87 14.80 3.08
N ALA A 178 9.72 14.83 2.06
CA ALA A 178 11.05 15.42 2.17
C ALA A 178 10.98 16.95 2.37
N GLU A 179 10.12 17.62 1.62
CA GLU A 179 9.87 19.07 1.81
C GLU A 179 9.23 19.33 3.19
N ASN A 180 8.29 18.46 3.61
CA ASN A 180 7.66 18.57 4.93
C ASN A 180 8.72 18.52 6.04
N GLN A 181 9.61 17.53 6.00
CA GLN A 181 10.73 17.39 6.93
C GLN A 181 11.65 18.61 6.90
N GLN A 182 12.02 19.09 5.72
CA GLN A 182 12.91 20.23 5.56
C GLN A 182 12.33 21.52 6.17
N LYS A 183 11.07 21.84 5.87
CA LYS A 183 10.39 23.03 6.39
C LYS A 183 10.22 22.96 7.92
N TYR A 184 9.82 21.80 8.44
CA TYR A 184 9.69 21.59 9.86
C TYR A 184 11.02 21.78 10.61
N LEU A 185 12.11 21.15 10.15
CA LEU A 185 13.43 21.29 10.77
C LEU A 185 14.01 22.70 10.64
N ALA A 186 13.63 23.45 9.60
CA ALA A 186 14.02 24.85 9.41
C ALA A 186 13.18 25.82 10.28
N GLY A 187 12.17 25.32 11.03
CA GLY A 187 11.27 26.16 11.82
C GLY A 187 10.30 27.00 11.01
N ALA A 188 10.04 26.61 9.75
CA ALA A 188 9.02 27.27 8.91
C ALA A 188 7.59 26.91 9.33
N CYS A 189 7.43 25.88 10.15
CA CYS A 189 6.20 25.52 10.85
C CYS A 189 6.54 25.03 12.26
N ASP A 190 5.64 25.30 13.20
CA ASP A 190 5.77 24.89 14.60
C ASP A 190 5.62 23.38 14.75
N VAL A 191 4.73 22.79 13.93
CA VAL A 191 4.38 21.38 13.99
C VAL A 191 4.27 20.77 12.60
N MET A 192 4.47 19.45 12.55
CA MET A 192 4.23 18.63 11.38
C MET A 192 3.09 17.66 11.69
N THR A 193 2.20 17.41 10.70
CA THR A 193 1.15 16.39 10.82
C THR A 193 1.21 15.41 9.66
N SER A 194 1.03 14.15 9.99
CA SER A 194 0.88 13.01 9.06
C SER A 194 0.32 11.81 9.84
N ASP A 195 0.24 10.65 9.18
CA ASP A 195 0.00 9.37 9.84
C ASP A 195 1.09 9.11 10.88
N GLY A 196 0.74 8.52 12.01
CA GLY A 196 1.67 8.29 13.13
C GLY A 196 2.90 7.46 12.72
N SER A 197 2.71 6.46 11.86
CA SER A 197 3.82 5.66 11.34
C SER A 197 4.73 6.46 10.41
N ASP A 198 4.18 7.39 9.61
CA ASP A 198 4.97 8.27 8.76
C ASP A 198 5.79 9.25 9.60
N LEU A 199 5.19 9.85 10.64
CA LEU A 199 5.92 10.71 11.59
C LEU A 199 7.04 9.94 12.29
N ALA A 200 6.82 8.69 12.69
CA ALA A 200 7.86 7.85 13.29
C ALA A 200 8.98 7.54 12.30
N SER A 201 8.62 7.24 11.05
CA SER A 201 9.56 7.05 9.94
C SER A 201 10.43 8.28 9.70
N ILE A 202 9.82 9.46 9.56
CA ILE A 202 10.52 10.73 9.36
C ILE A 202 11.43 11.04 10.57
N ARG A 203 10.90 10.93 11.79
CA ARG A 203 11.66 11.18 13.02
C ARG A 203 12.91 10.29 13.12
N SER A 204 12.81 9.04 12.68
CA SER A 204 13.95 8.09 12.70
C SER A 204 15.14 8.53 11.85
N SER A 205 14.92 9.45 10.92
CA SER A 205 15.96 10.01 10.04
C SER A 205 16.59 11.30 10.57
N PHE A 206 16.08 11.86 11.67
CA PHE A 206 16.61 13.09 12.26
C PHE A 206 17.94 12.85 12.96
N ALA A 207 18.80 13.87 12.99
CA ALA A 207 20.06 13.81 13.73
C ALA A 207 19.84 13.59 15.23
N ASN A 208 18.79 14.23 15.80
CA ASN A 208 18.38 14.11 17.19
C ASN A 208 16.89 13.75 17.29
N PRO A 209 16.50 12.49 17.07
CA PRO A 209 15.09 12.10 17.05
C PRO A 209 14.38 12.32 18.39
N ASP A 210 15.10 12.28 19.51
CA ASP A 210 14.54 12.47 20.85
C ASP A 210 14.16 13.94 21.18
N ASP A 211 14.62 14.91 20.38
CA ASP A 211 14.20 16.30 20.48
C ASP A 211 12.79 16.56 19.92
N HIS A 212 12.16 15.52 19.34
CA HIS A 212 10.85 15.59 18.71
C HIS A 212 9.89 14.59 19.35
N ILE A 213 8.67 15.04 19.64
CA ILE A 213 7.61 14.23 20.26
C ILE A 213 6.50 14.00 19.22
N ILE A 214 6.09 12.75 19.05
CA ILE A 214 4.84 12.40 18.38
C ILE A 214 3.77 12.36 19.46
N LEU A 215 2.71 13.19 19.28
CA LEU A 215 1.63 13.28 20.27
C LEU A 215 0.80 12.01 20.27
N ALA A 216 0.21 11.68 21.43
CA ALA A 216 -0.64 10.52 21.59
C ALA A 216 -2.07 10.73 21.03
N ASP A 217 -2.46 11.97 20.74
CA ASP A 217 -3.77 12.31 20.21
C ASP A 217 -3.91 11.79 18.77
N ILE A 218 -4.84 10.86 18.54
CA ILE A 218 -5.15 10.33 17.20
C ILE A 218 -6.40 11.05 16.69
N MET A 219 -6.29 11.69 15.53
CA MET A 219 -7.34 12.52 14.94
C MET A 219 -8.24 11.78 13.98
N SER A 220 -7.75 10.71 13.35
CA SER A 220 -8.45 10.00 12.28
C SER A 220 -8.20 8.50 12.31
N LYS A 221 -8.95 7.78 11.48
CA LYS A 221 -8.69 6.38 11.13
C LYS A 221 -8.07 6.35 9.74
N GLU A 222 -6.88 5.77 9.63
CA GLU A 222 -6.14 5.66 8.38
C GLU A 222 -5.89 4.17 8.07
N PRO A 223 -6.89 3.45 7.52
CA PRO A 223 -6.68 2.09 7.02
C PRO A 223 -5.92 2.15 5.70
N LEU A 224 -4.61 1.92 5.76
CA LEU A 224 -3.73 1.99 4.60
C LEU A 224 -3.74 0.66 3.84
N GLY A 225 -3.76 0.71 2.52
CA GLY A 225 -3.73 -0.50 1.72
C GLY A 225 -3.29 -0.28 0.27
N PRO A 226 -2.82 -1.35 -0.37
CA PRO A 226 -2.54 -1.34 -1.80
C PRO A 226 -3.85 -1.31 -2.60
N LEU A 227 -3.83 -0.65 -3.74
CA LEU A 227 -5.01 -0.49 -4.60
C LEU A 227 -4.66 -0.62 -6.09
N VAL A 228 -5.67 -1.00 -6.86
CA VAL A 228 -5.60 -1.23 -8.30
C VAL A 228 -6.73 -0.50 -9.00
N ARG A 229 -6.71 -0.42 -10.33
CA ARG A 229 -7.83 0.10 -11.13
C ARG A 229 -9.08 -0.76 -10.90
N GLN A 230 -10.25 -0.14 -10.80
CA GLN A 230 -11.52 -0.85 -10.76
C GLN A 230 -11.85 -1.44 -12.14
N GLY A 231 -12.59 -2.55 -12.14
CA GLY A 231 -13.05 -3.22 -13.36
C GLY A 231 -12.12 -4.29 -13.90
N ASP A 232 -11.02 -4.59 -13.20
CA ASP A 232 -10.15 -5.74 -13.45
C ASP A 232 -10.20 -6.66 -12.21
N ASP A 233 -11.27 -7.45 -12.13
CA ASP A 233 -11.56 -8.26 -10.94
C ASP A 233 -10.48 -9.34 -10.72
N GLN A 234 -9.94 -9.92 -11.80
CA GLN A 234 -8.88 -10.90 -11.68
C GLN A 234 -7.62 -10.32 -11.06
N TRP A 235 -7.23 -9.11 -11.47
CA TRP A 235 -6.07 -8.43 -10.90
C TRP A 235 -6.32 -7.99 -9.45
N ALA A 236 -7.52 -7.50 -9.16
CA ALA A 236 -7.95 -7.12 -7.81
C ALA A 236 -7.94 -8.33 -6.87
N ASP A 237 -8.48 -9.47 -7.30
CA ASP A 237 -8.50 -10.70 -6.51
C ASP A 237 -7.10 -11.25 -6.27
N MET A 238 -6.25 -11.30 -7.31
CA MET A 238 -4.87 -11.75 -7.16
C MET A 238 -4.10 -10.89 -6.16
N THR A 239 -4.23 -9.55 -6.21
CA THR A 239 -3.56 -8.65 -5.27
C THR A 239 -4.11 -8.82 -3.86
N ARG A 240 -5.43 -8.94 -3.69
CA ARG A 240 -6.11 -9.19 -2.41
C ARG A 240 -5.65 -10.51 -1.79
N TRP A 241 -5.69 -11.58 -2.56
CA TRP A 241 -5.33 -12.90 -2.05
C TRP A 241 -3.83 -13.03 -1.78
N THR A 242 -2.98 -12.24 -2.45
CA THR A 242 -1.56 -12.15 -2.07
C THR A 242 -1.40 -11.53 -0.67
N LEU A 243 -2.11 -10.45 -0.34
CA LEU A 243 -2.07 -9.88 1.00
C LEU A 243 -2.60 -10.88 2.05
N ASN A 244 -3.74 -11.52 1.76
CA ASN A 244 -4.31 -12.53 2.67
C ASN A 244 -3.38 -13.73 2.85
N ALA A 245 -2.65 -14.14 1.82
CA ALA A 245 -1.67 -15.24 1.93
C ALA A 245 -0.53 -14.90 2.90
N LEU A 246 -0.04 -13.64 2.90
CA LEU A 246 0.99 -13.20 3.83
C LEU A 246 0.48 -13.15 5.28
N ILE A 247 -0.76 -12.71 5.50
CA ILE A 247 -1.38 -12.66 6.83
C ILE A 247 -1.68 -14.09 7.32
N SER A 248 -2.31 -14.94 6.48
CA SER A 248 -2.56 -16.36 6.83
C SER A 248 -1.28 -17.12 7.13
N ALA A 249 -0.20 -16.81 6.43
CA ALA A 249 1.10 -17.42 6.70
C ALA A 249 1.60 -17.09 8.11
N GLU A 250 1.38 -15.87 8.60
CA GLU A 250 1.70 -15.52 9.99
C GLU A 250 0.81 -16.29 10.97
N GLU A 251 -0.51 -16.36 10.74
CA GLU A 251 -1.47 -17.11 11.56
C GLU A 251 -1.09 -18.60 11.66
N LEU A 252 -0.56 -19.17 10.58
CA LEU A 252 -0.18 -20.59 10.49
C LEU A 252 1.29 -20.88 10.84
N GLY A 253 2.06 -19.87 11.25
CA GLY A 253 3.49 -20.02 11.57
C GLY A 253 4.36 -20.35 10.36
N ILE A 254 3.92 -20.02 9.15
CA ILE A 254 4.70 -20.20 7.91
C ILE A 254 5.61 -18.98 7.75
N THR A 255 6.91 -19.22 7.58
CA THR A 255 7.95 -18.19 7.42
C THR A 255 8.66 -18.32 6.08
N ALA A 256 9.46 -17.30 5.71
CA ALA A 256 10.33 -17.41 4.54
C ALA A 256 11.27 -18.62 4.60
N GLU A 257 11.71 -19.01 5.80
CA GLU A 257 12.64 -20.11 6.01
C GLU A 257 11.97 -21.47 5.86
N ASN A 258 10.76 -21.66 6.45
CA ASN A 258 10.12 -22.98 6.54
C ASN A 258 9.09 -23.27 5.44
N VAL A 259 8.67 -22.27 4.66
CA VAL A 259 7.57 -22.40 3.68
C VAL A 259 7.77 -23.56 2.70
N LYS A 260 8.98 -23.76 2.19
CA LYS A 260 9.28 -24.83 1.23
C LYS A 260 9.16 -26.23 1.85
N GLN A 261 9.62 -26.37 3.11
CA GLN A 261 9.50 -27.63 3.83
C GLN A 261 8.04 -27.93 4.15
N LEU A 262 7.30 -26.93 4.67
CA LEU A 262 5.87 -27.08 4.98
C LEU A 262 5.02 -27.38 3.75
N ALA A 263 5.42 -26.89 2.58
CA ALA A 263 4.77 -27.22 1.30
C ALA A 263 4.90 -28.70 0.94
N VAL A 264 5.91 -29.42 1.45
CA VAL A 264 6.13 -30.85 1.22
C VAL A 264 5.56 -31.71 2.33
N ASP A 265 5.83 -31.35 3.59
CA ASP A 265 5.72 -32.25 4.74
C ASP A 265 4.49 -31.96 5.62
N SER A 266 3.80 -30.83 5.45
CA SER A 266 2.70 -30.45 6.35
C SER A 266 1.47 -31.35 6.16
N ASP A 267 0.92 -31.86 7.25
CA ASP A 267 -0.37 -32.53 7.30
C ASP A 267 -1.54 -31.60 7.62
N ASN A 268 -1.26 -30.34 7.99
CA ASN A 268 -2.30 -29.33 8.28
C ASN A 268 -3.07 -28.98 6.96
N PRO A 269 -4.40 -29.19 6.92
CA PRO A 269 -5.19 -28.92 5.71
C PRO A 269 -5.19 -27.44 5.28
N GLU A 270 -5.06 -26.50 6.24
CA GLU A 270 -5.02 -25.08 5.93
C GLU A 270 -3.70 -24.71 5.26
N ILE A 271 -2.58 -25.23 5.76
CA ILE A 271 -1.26 -25.07 5.13
C ILE A 271 -1.25 -25.72 3.74
N LYS A 272 -1.84 -26.90 3.58
CA LYS A 272 -1.94 -27.57 2.26
C LYS A 272 -2.71 -26.73 1.26
N ARG A 273 -3.84 -26.16 1.65
CA ARG A 273 -4.62 -25.26 0.79
C ARG A 273 -3.85 -23.99 0.44
N LEU A 274 -3.29 -23.31 1.43
CA LEU A 274 -2.54 -22.07 1.20
C LEU A 274 -1.33 -22.31 0.27
N LEU A 275 -0.60 -23.41 0.46
CA LEU A 275 0.59 -23.72 -0.32
C LEU A 275 0.30 -24.55 -1.61
N GLY A 276 -0.98 -24.66 -2.00
CA GLY A 276 -1.41 -25.21 -3.27
C GLY A 276 -1.28 -26.73 -3.40
N LYS A 277 -1.30 -27.47 -2.28
CA LYS A 277 -1.29 -28.95 -2.25
C LYS A 277 -2.70 -29.54 -2.24
N GLU A 278 -3.68 -28.74 -1.85
CA GLU A 278 -5.11 -29.07 -1.89
C GLU A 278 -5.89 -27.90 -2.49
N GLY A 279 -6.89 -28.20 -3.34
CA GLY A 279 -7.72 -27.20 -4.03
C GLY A 279 -7.05 -26.58 -5.25
N ASP A 280 -7.83 -25.79 -5.99
CA ASP A 280 -7.45 -25.16 -7.27
C ASP A 280 -7.32 -23.63 -7.16
N PHE A 281 -6.97 -23.09 -5.98
CA PHE A 281 -6.97 -21.65 -5.71
C PHE A 281 -6.05 -20.86 -6.66
N GLY A 282 -4.85 -21.39 -6.94
CA GLY A 282 -3.95 -20.78 -7.91
C GLY A 282 -4.59 -20.69 -9.31
N LYS A 283 -5.18 -21.79 -9.80
CA LYS A 283 -5.84 -21.83 -11.10
C LYS A 283 -7.02 -20.85 -11.18
N GLN A 284 -7.80 -20.72 -10.11
CA GLN A 284 -8.93 -19.77 -10.03
C GLN A 284 -8.45 -18.32 -10.12
N LEU A 285 -7.26 -18.02 -9.61
CA LEU A 285 -6.61 -16.70 -9.74
C LEU A 285 -5.86 -16.52 -11.08
N GLY A 286 -5.83 -17.53 -11.96
CA GLY A 286 -5.04 -17.51 -13.20
C GLY A 286 -3.54 -17.74 -12.98
N LEU A 287 -3.16 -18.36 -11.85
CA LEU A 287 -1.79 -18.67 -11.44
C LEU A 287 -1.57 -20.17 -11.31
N ASP A 288 -0.33 -20.61 -11.15
CA ASP A 288 -0.03 -21.99 -10.76
C ASP A 288 -0.24 -22.23 -9.26
N ALA A 289 -0.23 -23.50 -8.85
CA ALA A 289 -0.52 -23.89 -7.46
C ALA A 289 0.46 -23.32 -6.43
N ALA A 290 1.73 -23.08 -6.80
CA ALA A 290 2.79 -22.63 -5.88
C ALA A 290 2.90 -21.08 -5.76
N TRP A 291 1.90 -20.34 -6.20
CA TRP A 291 1.92 -18.87 -6.20
C TRP A 291 2.11 -18.29 -4.79
N ALA A 292 1.37 -18.80 -3.79
CA ALA A 292 1.45 -18.32 -2.41
C ALA A 292 2.76 -18.75 -1.73
N GLU A 293 3.24 -19.98 -1.99
CA GLU A 293 4.57 -20.43 -1.56
C GLU A 293 5.65 -19.44 -2.00
N ARG A 294 5.63 -19.03 -3.28
CA ARG A 294 6.60 -18.06 -3.81
C ARG A 294 6.44 -16.66 -3.21
N ALA A 295 5.20 -16.21 -3.01
CA ALA A 295 4.94 -14.91 -2.38
C ALA A 295 5.52 -14.84 -0.97
N ILE A 296 5.31 -15.90 -0.16
CA ILE A 296 5.84 -15.99 1.21
C ILE A 296 7.36 -16.15 1.19
N ALA A 297 7.91 -17.00 0.33
CA ALA A 297 9.36 -17.19 0.21
C ALA A 297 10.10 -15.90 -0.21
N ALA A 298 9.44 -14.96 -0.88
CA ALA A 298 10.03 -13.71 -1.35
C ALA A 298 10.46 -12.74 -0.25
N GLY A 299 9.86 -12.83 0.93
CA GLY A 299 10.20 -11.90 2.02
C GLY A 299 9.67 -12.29 3.39
N GLY A 300 8.89 -13.38 3.47
CA GLY A 300 8.28 -13.89 4.70
C GLY A 300 6.78 -13.60 4.79
N ASN A 301 6.21 -13.97 5.91
CA ASN A 301 4.83 -13.66 6.28
C ASN A 301 4.69 -12.18 6.70
N TYR A 302 3.45 -11.73 6.95
CA TYR A 302 3.20 -10.34 7.32
C TYR A 302 3.96 -9.92 8.59
N GLY A 303 4.06 -10.77 9.61
CA GLY A 303 4.81 -10.50 10.85
C GLY A 303 6.30 -10.31 10.61
N GLU A 304 6.91 -11.16 9.77
CA GLU A 304 8.32 -11.03 9.39
C GLU A 304 8.55 -9.72 8.60
N LEU A 305 7.63 -9.38 7.69
CA LEU A 305 7.71 -8.13 6.92
C LEU A 305 7.58 -6.90 7.82
N PHE A 306 6.65 -6.93 8.78
CA PHE A 306 6.51 -5.84 9.76
C PHE A 306 7.76 -5.72 10.64
N ALA A 307 8.22 -6.81 11.23
CA ALA A 307 9.37 -6.83 12.14
C ALA A 307 10.64 -6.32 11.46
N LYS A 308 10.87 -6.73 10.21
CA LYS A 308 12.04 -6.34 9.42
C LYS A 308 12.05 -4.86 9.06
N ASN A 309 10.89 -4.28 8.73
CA ASN A 309 10.82 -2.95 8.13
C ASN A 309 10.45 -1.86 9.13
N LEU A 310 9.61 -2.16 10.12
CA LEU A 310 8.99 -1.18 11.03
C LEU A 310 9.21 -1.50 12.51
N GLY A 311 9.48 -2.76 12.83
CA GLY A 311 9.45 -3.31 14.18
C GLY A 311 10.46 -2.72 15.15
N GLU A 312 10.41 -3.15 16.40
CA GLU A 312 11.16 -2.61 17.54
C GLU A 312 12.69 -2.65 17.36
N HIS A 313 13.19 -3.52 16.49
CA HIS A 313 14.63 -3.64 16.19
C HIS A 313 15.08 -2.72 15.03
N THR A 314 14.17 -1.98 14.41
CA THR A 314 14.48 -0.99 13.38
C THR A 314 14.71 0.39 14.01
N SER A 315 15.20 1.35 13.23
CA SER A 315 15.29 2.76 13.68
C SER A 315 13.93 3.39 13.93
N ILE A 316 12.84 2.84 13.35
CA ILE A 316 11.47 3.37 13.46
C ILE A 316 10.82 2.92 14.78
N LYS A 317 11.09 1.69 15.22
CA LYS A 317 10.68 1.11 16.52
C LYS A 317 9.17 1.10 16.76
N LEU A 318 8.37 0.72 15.75
CA LEU A 318 6.93 0.60 15.93
C LEU A 318 6.58 -0.72 16.63
N SER A 319 5.68 -0.64 17.60
CA SER A 319 4.97 -1.82 18.10
C SER A 319 3.88 -2.24 17.10
N ARG A 320 3.49 -3.52 17.14
CA ARG A 320 2.43 -4.05 16.26
C ARG A 320 1.08 -3.33 16.48
N GLY A 321 0.69 -3.10 17.73
CA GLY A 321 -0.58 -2.44 18.06
C GLY A 321 -1.75 -3.05 17.27
N GLN A 322 -2.53 -2.21 16.56
CA GLN A 322 -3.63 -2.67 15.71
C GLN A 322 -3.16 -3.54 14.53
N ASN A 323 -1.89 -3.52 14.20
CA ASN A 323 -1.31 -4.34 13.14
C ASN A 323 -0.87 -5.74 13.63
N ALA A 324 -1.13 -6.11 14.87
CA ALA A 324 -1.02 -7.48 15.36
C ALA A 324 -2.16 -8.35 14.79
N LEU A 325 -1.97 -9.67 14.80
CA LEU A 325 -3.01 -10.61 14.43
C LEU A 325 -4.24 -10.46 15.36
N TRP A 326 -5.42 -10.78 14.85
CA TRP A 326 -6.68 -10.73 15.60
C TRP A 326 -6.64 -11.57 16.89
N GLU A 327 -5.96 -12.72 16.88
CA GLU A 327 -5.75 -13.58 18.06
C GLU A 327 -4.85 -12.93 19.11
N GLN A 328 -4.06 -11.94 18.73
CA GLN A 328 -3.17 -11.16 19.58
C GLN A 328 -3.77 -9.79 19.98
N GLY A 329 -5.06 -9.58 19.69
CA GLY A 329 -5.77 -8.35 19.99
C GLY A 329 -5.62 -7.23 18.96
N GLY A 330 -5.05 -7.51 17.79
CA GLY A 330 -4.96 -6.60 16.66
C GLY A 330 -6.13 -6.71 15.69
N LEU A 331 -5.99 -6.13 14.51
CA LEU A 331 -6.99 -6.10 13.44
C LEU A 331 -6.54 -6.86 12.18
N MET A 332 -5.34 -7.43 12.16
CA MET A 332 -4.89 -8.24 11.02
C MET A 332 -5.61 -9.59 11.07
N TYR A 333 -6.51 -9.78 10.10
CA TYR A 333 -7.43 -10.89 10.01
C TYR A 333 -7.48 -11.37 8.56
N ALA A 334 -6.90 -12.55 8.28
CA ALA A 334 -6.90 -13.11 6.94
C ALA A 334 -8.27 -13.70 6.57
N LEU A 335 -8.66 -13.57 5.31
CA LEU A 335 -9.80 -14.28 4.76
C LEU A 335 -9.45 -15.77 4.58
N PRO A 336 -10.37 -16.71 4.92
CA PRO A 336 -10.08 -18.13 4.87
C PRO A 336 -9.96 -18.66 3.43
N PHE A 337 -8.95 -19.47 3.17
CA PHE A 337 -8.77 -20.22 1.92
C PHE A 337 -9.68 -21.47 1.92
N ARG A 338 -10.93 -21.32 1.43
CA ARG A 338 -11.94 -22.39 1.40
C ARG A 338 -12.76 -22.39 0.11
#